data_5a09017b30d300060f489adc26b81615
#
_entry.id   5a09017b30d300060f489adc26b81615
#
_cell.length_a   1.000
_cell.length_b   1.000
_cell.length_c   1.000
_cell.angle_alpha   90.00
_cell.angle_beta   90.00
_cell.angle_gamma   90.00
#
_symmetry.space_group_name_H-M   'P 1'
#
loop_
_entity.id
_entity.type
_entity.pdbx_description
1 polymer ?
#
loop_
_entity_poly.entity_id
_entity_poly.type
_entity_poly.pdbx_seq_one_letter_code
_entity_poly.pdbx_strand_id
1 'polypeptide(L)'
;MQERAADVLQRLGRILTFDAGWLALRDPEQCRCAPLATTGPVEPLTAYFRRPEADEEVELLGLNRCRPPMLATDIPGPLPEVRAWGDHLLPAGFRQGLAAGLFTSRGRHVGFLSLLSADPSRPGEAGRDVVAAVTTAIADELDRTRDVAETARIVERAGAGAVVTRAGEVLPLPGLPGDRLLAPGSPVIAVAADELAAGGAHVSFLAPASGAGGEHLVRVTALDVARPDLDHLAAAVVLAPPGDLHGLTVLDLRVLGLLVDGVTGTRDLARSLRVSPGAVAESVARGLAALRTGDPTVAAVRALRRGMRIPPRVPRAD
;
A
#
# COMPACT_ATOMS: atom_id res chain seq x y z
N MET A 1 5.35 -5.58 -4.32
CA MET A 1 6.13 -5.25 -3.10
C MET A 1 7.59 -4.97 -3.41
N GLN A 2 8.31 -5.83 -4.13
CA GLN A 2 9.72 -5.57 -4.52
C GLN A 2 9.89 -4.27 -5.31
N GLU A 3 9.01 -3.95 -6.26
CA GLU A 3 9.04 -2.69 -7.01
C GLU A 3 8.89 -1.46 -6.10
N ARG A 4 7.98 -1.51 -5.13
CA ARG A 4 7.82 -0.42 -4.15
C ARG A 4 9.05 -0.23 -3.28
N ALA A 5 9.66 -1.33 -2.84
CA ALA A 5 10.89 -1.28 -2.05
C ALA A 5 12.07 -0.73 -2.86
N ALA A 6 12.18 -1.09 -4.14
CA ALA A 6 13.18 -0.54 -5.06
C ALA A 6 12.97 0.97 -5.29
N ASP A 7 11.71 1.42 -5.45
CA ASP A 7 11.36 2.84 -5.58
C ASP A 7 11.75 3.63 -4.32
N VAL A 8 11.54 3.06 -3.13
CA VAL A 8 12.00 3.67 -1.86
C VAL A 8 13.51 3.90 -1.87
N LEU A 9 14.31 2.89 -2.21
CA LEU A 9 15.78 3.04 -2.27
C LEU A 9 16.20 4.06 -3.35
N GLN A 10 15.54 4.05 -4.49
CA GLN A 10 15.79 5.02 -5.56
C GLN A 10 15.49 6.46 -5.11
N ARG A 11 14.37 6.68 -4.42
CA ARG A 11 14.00 8.01 -3.87
C ARG A 11 14.99 8.46 -2.81
N LEU A 12 15.40 7.57 -1.91
CA LEU A 12 16.42 7.87 -0.92
C LEU A 12 17.75 8.24 -1.60
N GLY A 13 18.15 7.54 -2.66
CA GLY A 13 19.36 7.84 -3.44
C GLY A 13 19.36 9.18 -4.18
N ARG A 14 18.18 9.81 -4.36
CA ARG A 14 18.08 11.19 -4.90
C ARG A 14 18.31 12.27 -3.85
N ILE A 15 18.15 11.92 -2.58
CA ILE A 15 18.20 12.87 -1.45
C ILE A 15 19.49 12.67 -0.65
N LEU A 16 19.93 11.41 -0.52
CA LEU A 16 21.08 11.01 0.27
C LEU A 16 22.15 10.39 -0.62
N THR A 17 23.41 10.66 -0.31
CA THR A 17 24.55 10.01 -0.96
C THR A 17 24.95 8.78 -0.17
N PHE A 18 24.89 7.60 -0.81
CA PHE A 18 25.37 6.32 -0.30
C PHE A 18 25.79 5.44 -1.48
N ASP A 19 26.67 4.46 -1.25
CA ASP A 19 27.21 3.58 -2.29
C ASP A 19 26.41 2.27 -2.38
N ALA A 20 25.82 1.82 -1.25
CA ALA A 20 24.98 0.64 -1.20
C ALA A 20 23.77 0.84 -0.29
N GLY A 21 22.64 0.32 -0.71
CA GLY A 21 21.37 0.33 0.05
C GLY A 21 20.76 -1.06 0.13
N TRP A 22 20.28 -1.41 1.31
CA TRP A 22 19.70 -2.71 1.60
C TRP A 22 18.41 -2.53 2.40
N LEU A 23 17.29 -2.94 1.83
CA LEU A 23 15.99 -2.94 2.45
C LEU A 23 15.54 -4.40 2.60
N ALA A 24 15.31 -4.85 3.82
CA ALA A 24 14.96 -6.23 4.11
C ALA A 24 13.73 -6.34 4.99
N LEU A 25 12.98 -7.42 4.81
CA LEU A 25 11.92 -7.82 5.70
C LEU A 25 12.42 -8.83 6.72
N ARG A 26 11.94 -8.71 7.94
CA ARG A 26 12.19 -9.68 8.99
C ARG A 26 11.17 -10.82 8.90
N ASP A 27 11.67 -12.04 8.91
CA ASP A 27 10.89 -13.24 9.19
C ASP A 27 10.99 -13.50 10.72
N PRO A 28 9.89 -13.29 11.47
CA PRO A 28 9.92 -13.44 12.92
C PRO A 28 10.02 -14.90 13.37
N GLU A 29 9.61 -15.87 12.53
CA GLU A 29 9.66 -17.30 12.87
C GLU A 29 11.07 -17.87 12.69
N GLN A 30 11.75 -17.44 11.63
CA GLN A 30 13.10 -17.89 11.32
C GLN A 30 14.19 -17.00 11.90
N CYS A 31 13.82 -15.89 12.56
CA CYS A 31 14.75 -14.88 13.08
C CYS A 31 15.76 -14.43 12.00
N ARG A 32 15.30 -14.21 10.78
CA ARG A 32 16.14 -13.85 9.62
C ARG A 32 15.61 -12.63 8.90
N CYS A 33 16.54 -11.90 8.28
CA CYS A 33 16.22 -10.77 7.41
C CYS A 33 16.46 -11.17 5.96
N ALA A 34 15.40 -11.14 5.16
CA ALA A 34 15.46 -11.42 3.73
C ALA A 34 15.48 -10.11 2.93
N PRO A 35 16.43 -9.90 2.00
CA PRO A 35 16.47 -8.70 1.18
C PRO A 35 15.19 -8.61 0.31
N LEU A 36 14.55 -7.45 0.36
CA LEU A 36 13.38 -7.13 -0.45
C LEU A 36 13.78 -6.26 -1.66
N ALA A 37 14.67 -5.30 -1.44
CA ALA A 37 15.29 -4.49 -2.47
C ALA A 37 16.72 -4.12 -2.09
N THR A 38 17.58 -4.00 -3.11
CA THR A 38 18.98 -3.69 -2.93
C THR A 38 19.47 -2.72 -4.03
N THR A 39 20.49 -1.94 -3.71
CA THR A 39 21.24 -1.14 -4.69
C THR A 39 22.71 -1.10 -4.31
N GLY A 40 23.60 -1.10 -5.29
CA GLY A 40 25.04 -1.18 -5.06
C GLY A 40 25.53 -2.54 -4.56
N PRO A 41 26.78 -2.64 -4.08
CA PRO A 41 27.43 -3.89 -3.63
C PRO A 41 26.98 -4.27 -2.21
N VAL A 42 25.89 -4.99 -2.09
CA VAL A 42 25.27 -5.40 -0.80
C VAL A 42 25.56 -6.84 -0.39
N GLU A 43 26.32 -7.59 -1.19
CA GLU A 43 26.66 -8.99 -0.92
C GLU A 43 27.24 -9.22 0.48
N PRO A 44 28.16 -8.33 0.98
CA PRO A 44 28.71 -8.50 2.32
C PRO A 44 27.65 -8.47 3.42
N LEU A 45 26.69 -7.53 3.32
CA LEU A 45 25.58 -7.40 4.25
C LEU A 45 24.61 -8.57 4.13
N THR A 46 24.29 -8.98 2.91
CA THR A 46 23.41 -10.13 2.65
C THR A 46 24.04 -11.43 3.16
N ALA A 47 25.35 -11.62 3.01
CA ALA A 47 26.07 -12.78 3.52
C ALA A 47 26.06 -12.81 5.06
N TYR A 48 26.22 -11.67 5.70
CA TYR A 48 26.14 -11.53 7.14
C TYR A 48 24.75 -11.91 7.69
N PHE A 49 23.66 -11.33 7.14
CA PHE A 49 22.28 -11.57 7.61
C PHE A 49 21.74 -12.98 7.34
N ARG A 50 22.48 -13.82 6.61
CA ARG A 50 22.17 -15.25 6.49
C ARG A 50 22.68 -16.07 7.67
N ARG A 51 23.49 -15.51 8.55
CA ARG A 51 24.09 -16.18 9.71
C ARG A 51 23.19 -16.04 10.94
N PRO A 52 23.08 -17.07 11.79
CA PRO A 52 22.32 -17.00 13.03
C PRO A 52 22.83 -15.89 13.97
N GLU A 53 24.13 -15.64 13.98
CA GLU A 53 24.78 -14.67 14.86
C GLU A 53 24.38 -13.23 14.56
N ALA A 54 23.82 -12.97 13.37
CA ALA A 54 23.37 -11.63 12.99
C ALA A 54 22.20 -11.17 13.86
N ASP A 55 21.29 -12.05 14.24
CA ASP A 55 20.14 -11.69 15.07
C ASP A 55 20.56 -11.31 16.49
N GLU A 56 21.57 -12.01 17.05
CA GLU A 56 22.18 -11.67 18.36
C GLU A 56 22.84 -10.27 18.32
N GLU A 57 23.58 -9.96 17.26
CA GLU A 57 24.25 -8.67 17.15
C GLU A 57 23.26 -7.53 16.92
N VAL A 58 22.20 -7.77 16.14
CA VAL A 58 21.07 -6.83 15.97
C VAL A 58 20.42 -6.52 17.32
N GLU A 59 20.26 -7.53 18.19
CA GLU A 59 19.70 -7.34 19.53
C GLU A 59 20.66 -6.58 20.44
N LEU A 60 21.95 -6.93 20.45
CA LEU A 60 22.99 -6.24 21.23
C LEU A 60 23.08 -4.75 20.84
N LEU A 61 23.06 -4.45 19.56
CA LEU A 61 23.04 -3.07 19.03
C LEU A 61 21.69 -2.39 19.23
N GLY A 62 20.65 -3.12 19.60
CA GLY A 62 19.29 -2.61 19.82
C GLY A 62 18.60 -2.15 18.53
N LEU A 63 19.02 -2.65 17.38
CA LEU A 63 18.38 -2.33 16.08
C LEU A 63 16.99 -2.94 15.95
N ASN A 64 16.66 -3.96 16.74
CA ASN A 64 15.33 -4.56 16.85
C ASN A 64 14.38 -3.81 17.79
N ARG A 65 14.79 -2.66 18.31
CA ARG A 65 13.97 -1.77 19.16
C ARG A 65 13.59 -0.53 18.39
N CYS A 66 12.40 0.03 18.72
CA CYS A 66 11.98 1.30 18.14
C CYS A 66 12.87 2.42 18.69
N ARG A 67 13.79 2.90 17.87
CA ARG A 67 14.77 3.94 18.18
C ARG A 67 15.14 4.71 16.91
N PRO A 68 15.74 5.90 17.05
CA PRO A 68 16.26 6.64 15.90
C PRO A 68 17.24 5.79 15.07
N PRO A 69 17.38 6.06 13.77
CA PRO A 69 18.40 5.43 12.94
C PRO A 69 19.79 5.62 13.54
N MET A 70 20.63 4.61 13.44
CA MET A 70 21.96 4.55 14.05
C MET A 70 23.02 4.69 12.97
N LEU A 71 23.92 5.63 13.13
CA LEU A 71 25.15 5.72 12.34
C LEU A 71 26.20 4.71 12.84
N ALA A 72 27.14 4.32 11.98
CA ALA A 72 28.25 3.47 12.40
C ALA A 72 29.07 4.11 13.54
N THR A 73 29.17 5.42 13.57
CA THR A 73 29.82 6.20 14.62
C THR A 73 29.10 6.16 15.99
N ASP A 74 27.85 5.73 16.04
CA ASP A 74 27.08 5.60 17.28
C ASP A 74 27.29 4.23 17.96
N ILE A 75 27.95 3.30 17.26
CA ILE A 75 28.22 1.96 17.77
C ILE A 75 29.20 2.04 18.94
N PRO A 76 28.88 1.50 20.11
CA PRO A 76 29.81 1.48 21.22
C PRO A 76 31.04 0.63 20.90
N GLY A 77 32.22 1.21 20.99
CA GLY A 77 33.50 0.53 20.74
C GLY A 77 33.97 0.60 19.28
N PRO A 78 35.12 -0.05 18.99
CA PRO A 78 35.74 -0.01 17.68
C PRO A 78 34.93 -0.82 16.66
N LEU A 79 34.66 -0.23 15.50
CA LEU A 79 33.92 -0.92 14.41
C LEU A 79 34.52 -2.29 14.02
N PRO A 80 35.83 -2.51 14.00
CA PRO A 80 36.40 -3.82 13.69
C PRO A 80 36.01 -4.95 14.67
N GLU A 81 35.57 -4.63 15.89
CA GLU A 81 35.10 -5.60 16.89
C GLU A 81 33.65 -6.02 16.68
N VAL A 82 32.88 -5.25 15.90
CA VAL A 82 31.50 -5.58 15.50
C VAL A 82 31.57 -6.51 14.29
N ARG A 83 31.06 -7.73 14.40
CA ARG A 83 31.18 -8.78 13.36
C ARG A 83 30.70 -8.33 11.98
N ALA A 84 29.54 -7.66 11.92
CA ALA A 84 29.04 -7.09 10.66
C ALA A 84 30.11 -6.20 10.00
N TRP A 85 30.75 -5.35 10.78
CA TRP A 85 31.74 -4.39 10.30
C TRP A 85 33.11 -5.03 10.08
N GLY A 86 33.64 -5.73 11.09
CA GLY A 86 35.01 -6.29 11.04
C GLY A 86 35.17 -7.34 9.95
N ASP A 87 34.23 -8.29 9.88
CA ASP A 87 34.32 -9.45 8.99
C ASP A 87 33.77 -9.20 7.58
N HIS A 88 32.87 -8.22 7.42
CA HIS A 88 32.12 -8.06 6.16
C HIS A 88 32.23 -6.66 5.55
N LEU A 89 31.89 -5.61 6.30
CA LEU A 89 31.71 -4.28 5.72
C LEU A 89 33.05 -3.53 5.53
N LEU A 90 33.95 -3.55 6.50
CA LEU A 90 35.27 -2.91 6.40
C LEU A 90 36.14 -3.56 5.31
N PRO A 91 36.21 -4.92 5.20
CA PRO A 91 36.90 -5.56 4.09
C PRO A 91 36.35 -5.23 2.71
N ALA A 92 35.03 -4.98 2.61
CA ALA A 92 34.37 -4.57 1.39
C ALA A 92 34.55 -3.09 1.04
N GLY A 93 35.28 -2.33 1.87
CA GLY A 93 35.60 -0.92 1.61
C GLY A 93 34.65 0.09 2.23
N PHE A 94 33.59 -0.33 2.89
CA PHE A 94 32.70 0.60 3.58
C PHE A 94 33.36 1.19 4.82
N ARG A 95 33.07 2.47 5.09
CA ARG A 95 33.65 3.22 6.22
C ARG A 95 32.58 3.90 7.08
N GLN A 96 31.38 4.04 6.55
CA GLN A 96 30.22 4.61 7.24
C GLN A 96 28.97 3.86 6.84
N GLY A 97 27.96 3.86 7.73
CA GLY A 97 26.66 3.27 7.48
C GLY A 97 25.60 3.90 8.37
N LEU A 98 24.39 3.83 7.91
CA LEU A 98 23.18 4.21 8.62
C LEU A 98 22.24 3.00 8.64
N ALA A 99 21.91 2.52 9.82
CA ALA A 99 20.98 1.40 10.00
C ALA A 99 19.71 1.87 10.74
N ALA A 100 18.56 1.44 10.27
CA ALA A 100 17.27 1.75 10.87
C ALA A 100 16.39 0.49 10.95
N GLY A 101 15.86 0.20 12.14
CA GLY A 101 14.76 -0.74 12.29
C GLY A 101 13.48 -0.11 11.72
N LEU A 102 12.74 -0.87 10.94
CA LEU A 102 11.48 -0.43 10.36
C LEU A 102 10.33 -0.85 11.25
N PHE A 103 9.76 0.13 11.95
CA PHE A 103 8.63 -0.07 12.86
C PHE A 103 7.40 0.66 12.32
N THR A 104 6.28 -0.07 12.20
CA THR A 104 5.01 0.51 11.80
C THR A 104 4.51 1.53 12.81
N SER A 105 3.55 2.36 12.41
CA SER A 105 2.84 3.29 13.30
C SER A 105 2.18 2.62 14.50
N ARG A 106 1.99 1.28 14.45
CA ARG A 106 1.48 0.44 15.54
C ARG A 106 2.58 -0.25 16.35
N GLY A 107 3.85 0.10 16.13
CA GLY A 107 5.00 -0.43 16.85
C GLY A 107 5.47 -1.82 16.45
N ARG A 108 4.97 -2.40 15.33
CA ARG A 108 5.41 -3.70 14.84
C ARG A 108 6.71 -3.57 14.05
N HIS A 109 7.73 -4.36 14.40
CA HIS A 109 8.98 -4.45 13.67
C HIS A 109 8.78 -5.29 12.40
N VAL A 110 8.98 -4.70 11.22
CA VAL A 110 8.77 -5.35 9.91
C VAL A 110 10.06 -5.64 9.15
N GLY A 111 11.17 -5.00 9.50
CA GLY A 111 12.43 -5.19 8.80
C GLY A 111 13.49 -4.15 9.11
N PHE A 112 14.45 -4.01 8.21
CA PHE A 112 15.59 -3.10 8.33
C PHE A 112 15.85 -2.35 7.03
N LEU A 113 16.34 -1.12 7.20
CA LEU A 113 16.96 -0.32 6.15
C LEU A 113 18.42 -0.11 6.54
N SER A 114 19.36 -0.39 5.62
CA SER A 114 20.77 -0.07 5.76
C SER A 114 21.26 0.69 4.53
N LEU A 115 21.96 1.79 4.77
CA LEU A 115 22.63 2.61 3.76
C LEU A 115 24.12 2.64 4.09
N LEU A 116 24.99 2.27 3.16
CA LEU A 116 26.43 2.10 3.38
C LEU A 116 27.21 3.01 2.44
N SER A 117 28.34 3.54 2.92
CA SER A 117 29.26 4.34 2.11
C SER A 117 30.72 4.05 2.41
N ALA A 118 31.54 4.19 1.37
CA ALA A 118 33.01 4.23 1.48
C ALA A 118 33.50 5.59 2.02
N ASP A 119 32.70 6.66 1.89
CA ASP A 119 32.97 7.96 2.47
C ASP A 119 32.59 7.96 3.97
N PRO A 120 33.57 8.16 4.90
CA PRO A 120 33.27 8.14 6.34
C PRO A 120 32.39 9.28 6.82
N SER A 121 32.17 10.31 6.00
CA SER A 121 31.29 11.44 6.33
C SER A 121 29.84 11.24 5.88
N ARG A 122 29.52 10.14 5.14
CA ARG A 122 28.21 9.93 4.51
C ARG A 122 27.71 8.49 4.72
N PRO A 123 26.37 8.30 4.96
CA PRO A 123 25.43 9.33 5.36
C PRO A 123 25.79 9.87 6.76
N GLY A 124 25.67 11.19 6.95
CA GLY A 124 25.91 11.84 8.23
C GLY A 124 24.61 12.13 9.00
N GLU A 125 24.68 13.06 9.97
CA GLU A 125 23.54 13.45 10.82
C GLU A 125 22.31 13.89 10.01
N ALA A 126 22.51 14.74 8.99
CA ALA A 126 21.42 15.17 8.12
C ALA A 126 20.74 13.97 7.42
N GLY A 127 21.51 12.94 7.05
CA GLY A 127 20.98 11.70 6.50
C GLY A 127 20.20 10.91 7.55
N ARG A 128 20.63 10.90 8.81
CA ARG A 128 19.91 10.31 9.93
C ARG A 128 18.53 10.91 10.08
N ASP A 129 18.44 12.25 10.08
CA ASP A 129 17.16 12.96 10.25
C ASP A 129 16.19 12.68 9.11
N VAL A 130 16.68 12.64 7.86
CA VAL A 130 15.87 12.29 6.70
C VAL A 130 15.32 10.87 6.84
N VAL A 131 16.15 9.90 7.18
CA VAL A 131 15.74 8.50 7.34
C VAL A 131 14.78 8.38 8.52
N ALA A 132 15.02 9.03 9.65
CA ALA A 132 14.13 9.04 10.81
C ALA A 132 12.72 9.52 10.45
N ALA A 133 12.63 10.56 9.61
CA ALA A 133 11.34 11.11 9.19
C ALA A 133 10.50 10.16 8.32
N VAL A 134 11.13 9.20 7.63
CA VAL A 134 10.44 8.34 6.66
C VAL A 134 10.32 6.87 7.07
N THR A 135 11.08 6.39 8.08
CA THR A 135 11.13 4.97 8.48
C THR A 135 9.75 4.39 8.79
N THR A 136 8.91 5.11 9.54
CA THR A 136 7.56 4.63 9.88
C THR A 136 6.66 4.53 8.65
N ALA A 137 6.74 5.49 7.74
CA ALA A 137 5.96 5.45 6.50
C ALA A 137 6.40 4.28 5.60
N ILE A 138 7.71 4.04 5.50
CA ILE A 138 8.27 2.88 4.78
C ILE A 138 7.78 1.58 5.43
N ALA A 139 7.84 1.49 6.76
CA ALA A 139 7.40 0.30 7.50
C ALA A 139 5.90 0.03 7.29
N ASP A 140 5.05 1.04 7.37
CA ASP A 140 3.61 0.91 7.15
C ASP A 140 3.27 0.48 5.71
N GLU A 141 4.06 0.91 4.72
CA GLU A 141 3.88 0.52 3.32
C GLU A 141 4.34 -0.91 3.05
N LEU A 142 5.34 -1.40 3.77
CA LEU A 142 5.90 -2.76 3.63
C LEU A 142 5.23 -3.79 4.54
N ASP A 143 4.28 -3.38 5.38
CA ASP A 143 3.61 -4.28 6.33
C ASP A 143 2.65 -5.25 5.62
N ARG A 144 3.10 -6.49 5.43
CA ARG A 144 2.29 -7.58 4.85
C ARG A 144 1.05 -7.92 5.66
N THR A 145 1.08 -7.73 6.98
CA THR A 145 -0.09 -8.08 7.81
C THR A 145 -1.20 -7.04 7.67
N ARG A 146 -0.90 -5.86 7.17
CA ARG A 146 -1.91 -4.85 6.86
C ARG A 146 -2.84 -5.33 5.76
N ASP A 147 -2.29 -5.83 4.66
CA ASP A 147 -3.07 -6.36 3.54
C ASP A 147 -3.93 -7.55 3.98
N VAL A 148 -3.35 -8.46 4.77
CA VAL A 148 -4.10 -9.61 5.34
C VAL A 148 -5.21 -9.15 6.28
N ALA A 149 -4.96 -8.17 7.15
CA ALA A 149 -5.97 -7.66 8.08
C ALA A 149 -7.08 -6.86 7.36
N GLU A 150 -6.75 -6.14 6.30
CA GLU A 150 -7.73 -5.46 5.45
C GLU A 150 -8.58 -6.48 4.69
N THR A 151 -7.97 -7.50 4.09
CA THR A 151 -8.66 -8.61 3.44
C THR A 151 -9.58 -9.36 4.41
N ALA A 152 -9.11 -9.69 5.60
CA ALA A 152 -9.92 -10.35 6.63
C ALA A 152 -11.14 -9.51 7.02
N ARG A 153 -10.99 -8.19 7.19
CA ARG A 153 -12.12 -7.29 7.48
C ARG A 153 -13.11 -7.17 6.34
N ILE A 154 -12.64 -7.25 5.10
CA ILE A 154 -13.50 -7.26 3.92
C ILE A 154 -14.33 -8.54 3.89
N VAL A 155 -13.69 -9.69 4.09
CA VAL A 155 -14.34 -11.02 4.09
C VAL A 155 -15.33 -11.13 5.26
N GLU A 156 -14.97 -10.66 6.45
CA GLU A 156 -15.85 -10.69 7.64
C GLU A 156 -17.17 -9.93 7.43
N ARG A 157 -17.18 -8.88 6.61
CA ARG A 157 -18.36 -8.07 6.29
C ARG A 157 -19.02 -8.43 4.96
N ALA A 158 -18.47 -9.38 4.22
CA ALA A 158 -18.99 -9.75 2.93
C ALA A 158 -20.38 -10.40 3.05
N GLY A 159 -21.36 -9.81 2.37
CA GLY A 159 -22.72 -10.34 2.25
C GLY A 159 -22.91 -11.20 1.00
N ALA A 160 -22.05 -11.04 -0.02
CA ALA A 160 -22.02 -11.83 -1.25
C ALA A 160 -20.62 -11.83 -1.85
N GLY A 161 -20.30 -12.81 -2.70
CA GLY A 161 -19.00 -12.90 -3.34
C GLY A 161 -18.95 -13.78 -4.58
N ALA A 162 -18.02 -13.47 -5.47
CA ALA A 162 -17.72 -14.26 -6.66
C ALA A 162 -16.22 -14.23 -6.96
N VAL A 163 -15.75 -15.23 -7.71
CA VAL A 163 -14.40 -15.27 -8.26
C VAL A 163 -14.51 -15.06 -9.78
N VAL A 164 -13.62 -14.22 -10.32
CA VAL A 164 -13.54 -13.96 -11.76
C VAL A 164 -12.30 -14.65 -12.30
N THR A 165 -12.45 -15.42 -13.38
CA THR A 165 -11.35 -16.04 -14.08
C THR A 165 -10.70 -15.10 -15.07
N ARG A 166 -9.51 -15.41 -15.57
CA ARG A 166 -8.85 -14.64 -16.64
C ARG A 166 -9.63 -14.66 -17.96
N ALA A 167 -10.47 -15.68 -18.17
CA ALA A 167 -11.37 -15.75 -19.31
C ALA A 167 -12.65 -14.90 -19.12
N GLY A 168 -12.82 -14.26 -17.95
CA GLY A 168 -13.99 -13.45 -17.63
C GLY A 168 -15.19 -14.24 -17.12
N GLU A 169 -15.04 -15.55 -16.85
CA GLU A 169 -16.09 -16.32 -16.20
C GLU A 169 -16.23 -15.92 -14.75
N VAL A 170 -17.46 -15.96 -14.26
CA VAL A 170 -17.80 -15.64 -12.86
C VAL A 170 -18.18 -16.94 -12.15
N LEU A 171 -17.41 -17.30 -11.15
CA LEU A 171 -17.60 -18.51 -10.34
C LEU A 171 -18.10 -18.11 -8.94
N PRO A 172 -18.98 -18.92 -8.32
CA PRO A 172 -19.40 -18.65 -6.95
C PRO A 172 -18.21 -18.75 -5.98
N LEU A 173 -18.15 -17.83 -5.02
CA LEU A 173 -17.19 -17.90 -3.93
C LEU A 173 -17.75 -18.78 -2.81
N PRO A 174 -17.14 -19.94 -2.48
CA PRO A 174 -17.64 -20.84 -1.46
C PRO A 174 -17.88 -20.14 -0.11
N GLY A 175 -19.03 -20.36 0.47
CA GLY A 175 -19.41 -19.76 1.77
C GLY A 175 -20.09 -18.40 1.69
N LEU A 176 -20.17 -17.79 0.50
CA LEU A 176 -20.90 -16.54 0.28
C LEU A 176 -22.04 -16.75 -0.74
N PRO A 177 -23.21 -16.12 -0.54
CA PRO A 177 -24.28 -16.13 -1.54
C PRO A 177 -23.85 -15.37 -2.81
N GLY A 178 -24.47 -15.73 -3.94
CA GLY A 178 -24.39 -14.94 -5.16
C GLY A 178 -25.23 -13.66 -5.06
N ASP A 179 -24.92 -12.68 -5.90
CA ASP A 179 -25.67 -11.43 -6.03
C ASP A 179 -25.81 -11.04 -7.51
N ARG A 180 -26.89 -10.32 -7.86
CA ARG A 180 -27.12 -9.85 -9.24
C ARG A 180 -26.01 -8.93 -9.76
N LEU A 181 -25.41 -8.12 -8.87
CA LEU A 181 -24.27 -7.27 -9.21
C LEU A 181 -23.01 -8.07 -9.54
N LEU A 182 -22.92 -9.33 -9.11
CA LEU A 182 -21.82 -10.25 -9.36
C LEU A 182 -22.17 -11.30 -10.43
N ALA A 183 -23.27 -11.13 -11.16
CA ALA A 183 -23.63 -12.04 -12.24
C ALA A 183 -22.70 -11.90 -13.45
N PRO A 184 -22.54 -12.93 -14.29
CA PRO A 184 -21.82 -12.85 -15.55
C PRO A 184 -22.31 -11.68 -16.41
N GLY A 185 -21.39 -10.89 -16.97
CA GLY A 185 -21.72 -9.71 -17.77
C GLY A 185 -22.11 -8.47 -16.96
N SER A 186 -22.07 -8.51 -15.64
CA SER A 186 -22.34 -7.34 -14.81
C SER A 186 -21.33 -6.21 -15.05
N PRO A 187 -21.79 -4.96 -15.26
CA PRO A 187 -20.90 -3.81 -15.37
C PRO A 187 -20.02 -3.61 -14.11
N VAL A 188 -20.47 -4.04 -12.95
CA VAL A 188 -19.71 -3.97 -11.70
C VAL A 188 -18.48 -4.88 -11.75
N ILE A 189 -18.65 -6.11 -12.26
CA ILE A 189 -17.52 -7.04 -12.46
C ILE A 189 -16.53 -6.47 -13.48
N ALA A 190 -17.01 -5.93 -14.60
CA ALA A 190 -16.14 -5.34 -15.62
C ALA A 190 -15.32 -4.17 -15.06
N VAL A 191 -15.96 -3.25 -14.32
CA VAL A 191 -15.26 -2.14 -13.66
C VAL A 191 -14.26 -2.64 -12.64
N ALA A 192 -14.61 -3.63 -11.82
CA ALA A 192 -13.72 -4.20 -10.82
C ALA A 192 -12.46 -4.83 -11.44
N ALA A 193 -12.64 -5.58 -12.54
CA ALA A 193 -11.54 -6.20 -13.28
C ALA A 193 -10.60 -5.16 -13.92
N ASP A 194 -11.17 -4.14 -14.59
CA ASP A 194 -10.41 -3.07 -15.24
C ASP A 194 -9.60 -2.26 -14.24
N GLU A 195 -10.17 -1.95 -13.08
CA GLU A 195 -9.48 -1.19 -12.03
C GLU A 195 -8.37 -2.00 -11.35
N LEU A 196 -8.55 -3.31 -11.16
CA LEU A 196 -7.46 -4.17 -10.70
C LEU A 196 -6.32 -4.23 -11.72
N ALA A 197 -6.64 -4.34 -13.01
CA ALA A 197 -5.64 -4.38 -14.07
C ALA A 197 -4.82 -3.09 -14.17
N ALA A 198 -5.34 -1.96 -13.71
CA ALA A 198 -4.62 -0.69 -13.64
C ALA A 198 -3.54 -0.63 -12.53
N GLY A 199 -3.44 -1.66 -11.70
CA GLY A 199 -2.32 -1.87 -10.77
C GLY A 199 -2.63 -1.64 -9.30
N GLY A 200 -3.16 -2.65 -8.64
CA GLY A 200 -3.34 -2.68 -7.19
C GLY A 200 -3.59 -4.09 -6.69
N ALA A 201 -3.20 -4.40 -5.43
CA ALA A 201 -3.54 -5.68 -4.81
C ALA A 201 -5.05 -5.77 -4.52
N HIS A 202 -5.72 -4.62 -4.40
CA HIS A 202 -7.16 -4.52 -4.24
C HIS A 202 -7.67 -3.16 -4.72
N VAL A 203 -8.94 -3.12 -5.09
CA VAL A 203 -9.68 -1.89 -5.38
C VAL A 203 -11.03 -1.91 -4.66
N SER A 204 -11.54 -0.73 -4.31
CA SER A 204 -12.84 -0.60 -3.68
C SER A 204 -13.60 0.60 -4.23
N PHE A 205 -14.91 0.44 -4.43
CA PHE A 205 -15.81 1.49 -4.86
C PHE A 205 -17.25 1.18 -4.40
N LEU A 206 -18.17 2.09 -4.64
CA LEU A 206 -19.59 1.92 -4.31
C LEU A 206 -20.38 1.66 -5.58
N ALA A 207 -21.38 0.80 -5.45
CA ALA A 207 -22.35 0.55 -6.52
C ALA A 207 -23.78 0.65 -5.97
N PRO A 208 -24.72 1.23 -6.74
CA PRO A 208 -26.13 1.13 -6.42
C PRO A 208 -26.62 -0.32 -6.56
N ALA A 209 -27.41 -0.76 -5.62
CA ALA A 209 -28.06 -2.07 -5.59
C ALA A 209 -29.56 -1.89 -5.36
N SER A 210 -30.36 -2.73 -5.99
CA SER A 210 -31.80 -2.81 -5.76
C SER A 210 -32.12 -4.06 -4.95
N GLY A 211 -32.83 -3.89 -3.86
CA GLY A 211 -33.24 -4.98 -2.98
C GLY A 211 -34.68 -4.82 -2.48
N ALA A 212 -35.11 -5.72 -1.63
CA ALA A 212 -36.47 -5.70 -1.05
C ALA A 212 -36.80 -4.40 -0.27
N GLY A 213 -35.78 -3.66 0.17
CA GLY A 213 -35.90 -2.38 0.87
C GLY A 213 -35.76 -1.14 -0.03
N GLY A 214 -35.73 -1.30 -1.35
CA GLY A 214 -35.49 -0.21 -2.31
C GLY A 214 -34.01 -0.10 -2.75
N GLU A 215 -33.68 1.05 -3.34
CA GLU A 215 -32.30 1.36 -3.74
C GLU A 215 -31.42 1.61 -2.52
N HIS A 216 -30.26 0.98 -2.51
CA HIS A 216 -29.25 1.18 -1.49
C HIS A 216 -27.85 1.09 -2.12
N LEU A 217 -26.83 1.53 -1.39
CA LEU A 217 -25.45 1.40 -1.82
C LEU A 217 -24.83 0.16 -1.21
N VAL A 218 -23.98 -0.51 -1.99
CA VAL A 218 -23.10 -1.57 -1.53
C VAL A 218 -21.65 -1.19 -1.84
N ARG A 219 -20.73 -1.62 -1.01
CA ARG A 219 -19.31 -1.55 -1.26
C ARG A 219 -18.89 -2.75 -2.05
N VAL A 220 -18.34 -2.52 -3.21
CA VAL A 220 -17.66 -3.52 -4.04
C VAL A 220 -16.17 -3.48 -3.69
N THR A 221 -15.60 -4.64 -3.38
CA THR A 221 -14.15 -4.76 -3.24
C THR A 221 -13.67 -5.92 -4.09
N ALA A 222 -12.74 -5.63 -4.99
CA ALA A 222 -12.06 -6.64 -5.78
C ALA A 222 -10.64 -6.82 -5.28
N LEU A 223 -10.21 -8.06 -5.19
CA LEU A 223 -8.91 -8.51 -4.69
C LEU A 223 -8.20 -9.24 -5.82
N ASP A 224 -6.94 -8.92 -6.05
CA ASP A 224 -6.08 -9.71 -6.93
C ASP A 224 -5.78 -11.05 -6.25
N VAL A 225 -6.23 -12.14 -6.88
CA VAL A 225 -5.99 -13.51 -6.41
C VAL A 225 -5.13 -14.30 -7.40
N ALA A 226 -4.58 -13.64 -8.40
CA ALA A 226 -3.69 -14.26 -9.37
C ALA A 226 -2.44 -14.82 -8.67
N ARG A 227 -2.22 -16.12 -8.79
CA ARG A 227 -1.05 -16.83 -8.28
C ARG A 227 -0.52 -17.77 -9.34
N PRO A 228 0.80 -18.09 -9.33
CA PRO A 228 1.38 -19.01 -10.30
C PRO A 228 0.74 -20.40 -10.30
N ASP A 229 0.28 -20.87 -9.15
CA ASP A 229 -0.39 -22.16 -8.93
C ASP A 229 -1.91 -22.12 -9.22
N LEU A 230 -2.49 -20.93 -9.37
CA LEU A 230 -3.90 -20.69 -9.67
C LEU A 230 -4.03 -19.74 -10.86
N ASP A 231 -3.36 -20.05 -11.95
CA ASP A 231 -3.20 -19.17 -13.10
C ASP A 231 -4.51 -18.85 -13.86
N HIS A 232 -5.57 -19.65 -13.66
CA HIS A 232 -6.89 -19.40 -14.24
C HIS A 232 -7.71 -18.35 -13.46
N LEU A 233 -7.37 -18.05 -12.20
CA LEU A 233 -8.07 -17.05 -11.39
C LEU A 233 -7.46 -15.65 -11.59
N ALA A 234 -8.31 -14.64 -11.69
CA ALA A 234 -7.90 -13.24 -11.83
C ALA A 234 -8.25 -12.42 -10.59
N ALA A 235 -9.49 -12.48 -10.14
CA ALA A 235 -9.96 -11.64 -9.05
C ALA A 235 -10.98 -12.34 -8.17
N ALA A 236 -11.03 -11.99 -6.88
CA ALA A 236 -12.19 -12.23 -6.03
C ALA A 236 -12.92 -10.90 -5.82
N VAL A 237 -14.23 -10.89 -6.04
CA VAL A 237 -15.07 -9.70 -5.89
C VAL A 237 -16.09 -9.96 -4.79
N VAL A 238 -16.14 -9.09 -3.79
CA VAL A 238 -17.06 -9.21 -2.65
C VAL A 238 -17.91 -7.96 -2.49
N LEU A 239 -19.13 -8.14 -2.04
CA LEU A 239 -20.06 -7.08 -1.70
C LEU A 239 -20.21 -6.99 -0.18
N ALA A 240 -20.19 -5.77 0.34
CA ALA A 240 -20.34 -5.47 1.75
C ALA A 240 -21.22 -4.22 1.95
N PRO A 241 -21.72 -3.94 3.15
CA PRO A 241 -22.36 -2.67 3.47
C PRO A 241 -21.44 -1.49 3.14
N PRO A 242 -21.97 -0.34 2.71
CA PRO A 242 -21.19 0.79 2.20
C PRO A 242 -20.24 1.42 3.26
N GLY A 243 -20.52 1.20 4.54
CA GLY A 243 -19.85 1.85 5.65
C GLY A 243 -20.34 3.28 5.88
N ASP A 244 -19.60 4.06 6.66
CA ASP A 244 -19.89 5.47 6.87
C ASP A 244 -19.55 6.29 5.62
N LEU A 245 -20.53 6.91 5.03
CA LEU A 245 -20.39 7.78 3.87
C LEU A 245 -20.26 9.26 4.24
N HIS A 246 -20.22 9.60 5.54
CA HIS A 246 -20.11 10.98 6.03
C HIS A 246 -21.16 11.93 5.45
N GLY A 247 -22.38 11.44 5.22
CA GLY A 247 -23.49 12.20 4.66
C GLY A 247 -23.41 12.45 3.15
N LEU A 248 -22.48 11.82 2.42
CA LEU A 248 -22.40 11.91 0.97
C LEU A 248 -23.58 11.22 0.29
N THR A 249 -24.18 11.92 -0.66
CA THR A 249 -25.25 11.40 -1.51
C THR A 249 -24.72 10.61 -2.70
N VAL A 250 -25.59 9.89 -3.41
CA VAL A 250 -25.23 9.20 -4.67
C VAL A 250 -24.65 10.18 -5.71
N LEU A 251 -25.19 11.41 -5.78
CA LEU A 251 -24.63 12.44 -6.68
C LEU A 251 -23.22 12.82 -6.28
N ASP A 252 -22.93 13.02 -4.99
CA ASP A 252 -21.60 13.37 -4.51
C ASP A 252 -20.58 12.28 -4.85
N LEU A 253 -20.97 11.02 -4.63
CA LEU A 253 -20.12 9.86 -4.94
C LEU A 253 -19.85 9.69 -6.44
N ARG A 254 -20.82 10.05 -7.31
CA ARG A 254 -20.62 10.06 -8.76
C ARG A 254 -19.74 11.22 -9.21
N VAL A 255 -19.86 12.40 -8.58
CA VAL A 255 -18.95 13.53 -8.80
C VAL A 255 -17.51 13.12 -8.41
N LEU A 256 -17.34 12.48 -7.26
CA LEU A 256 -16.02 11.96 -6.83
C LEU A 256 -15.49 10.90 -7.80
N GLY A 257 -16.34 10.04 -8.36
CA GLY A 257 -15.96 9.08 -9.39
C GLY A 257 -15.40 9.75 -10.65
N LEU A 258 -16.09 10.79 -11.15
CA LEU A 258 -15.62 11.56 -12.32
C LEU A 258 -14.33 12.33 -12.03
N LEU A 259 -14.17 12.89 -10.82
CA LEU A 259 -12.92 13.55 -10.42
C LEU A 259 -11.75 12.58 -10.42
N VAL A 260 -11.95 11.34 -9.97
CA VAL A 260 -10.93 10.26 -10.02
C VAL A 260 -10.55 9.94 -11.47
N ASP A 261 -11.51 9.94 -12.39
CA ASP A 261 -11.26 9.74 -13.83
C ASP A 261 -10.69 10.99 -14.54
N GLY A 262 -10.34 12.04 -13.78
CA GLY A 262 -9.69 13.24 -14.30
C GLY A 262 -10.62 14.30 -14.88
N VAL A 263 -11.95 14.16 -14.75
CA VAL A 263 -12.91 15.17 -15.17
C VAL A 263 -13.02 16.24 -14.07
N THR A 264 -12.38 17.41 -14.27
CA THR A 264 -12.31 18.48 -13.24
C THR A 264 -13.20 19.68 -13.53
N GLY A 265 -13.63 19.86 -14.78
CA GLY A 265 -14.46 20.99 -15.18
C GLY A 265 -15.91 20.88 -14.68
N THR A 266 -16.40 21.87 -13.92
CA THR A 266 -17.78 21.89 -13.40
C THR A 266 -18.83 21.71 -14.49
N ARG A 267 -18.63 22.30 -15.67
CA ARG A 267 -19.56 22.15 -16.83
C ARG A 267 -19.54 20.74 -17.40
N ASP A 268 -18.38 20.10 -17.44
CA ASP A 268 -18.23 18.74 -17.97
C ASP A 268 -18.80 17.71 -17.01
N LEU A 269 -18.58 17.89 -15.71
CA LEU A 269 -19.23 17.13 -14.64
C LEU A 269 -20.77 17.25 -14.73
N ALA A 270 -21.28 18.48 -14.87
CA ALA A 270 -22.73 18.74 -15.00
C ALA A 270 -23.34 18.06 -16.23
N ARG A 271 -22.62 18.12 -17.36
CA ARG A 271 -23.04 17.47 -18.62
C ARG A 271 -23.05 15.94 -18.47
N SER A 272 -21.99 15.35 -17.89
CA SER A 272 -21.86 13.90 -17.69
C SER A 272 -22.94 13.35 -16.75
N LEU A 273 -23.28 14.10 -15.72
CA LEU A 273 -24.27 13.69 -14.72
C LEU A 273 -25.71 14.11 -15.04
N ARG A 274 -25.90 14.97 -16.07
CA ARG A 274 -27.20 15.56 -16.46
C ARG A 274 -27.86 16.34 -15.33
N VAL A 275 -27.05 17.17 -14.63
CA VAL A 275 -27.50 18.04 -13.53
C VAL A 275 -27.06 19.48 -13.79
N SER A 276 -27.53 20.43 -12.96
CA SER A 276 -27.10 21.81 -13.06
C SER A 276 -25.65 22.01 -12.57
N PRO A 277 -24.91 22.99 -13.11
CA PRO A 277 -23.59 23.34 -12.60
C PRO A 277 -23.57 23.72 -11.10
N GLY A 278 -24.66 24.33 -10.61
CA GLY A 278 -24.82 24.64 -9.19
C GLY A 278 -24.87 23.38 -8.32
N ALA A 279 -25.64 22.37 -8.73
CA ALA A 279 -25.70 21.09 -8.03
C ALA A 279 -24.32 20.40 -7.99
N VAL A 280 -23.54 20.50 -9.05
CA VAL A 280 -22.16 19.98 -9.07
C VAL A 280 -21.27 20.73 -8.11
N ALA A 281 -21.34 22.07 -8.06
CA ALA A 281 -20.52 22.89 -7.16
C ALA A 281 -20.82 22.56 -5.69
N GLU A 282 -22.08 22.39 -5.33
CA GLU A 282 -22.49 21.95 -3.99
C GLU A 282 -21.99 20.53 -3.69
N SER A 283 -22.08 19.61 -4.64
CA SER A 283 -21.60 18.25 -4.52
C SER A 283 -20.08 18.19 -4.28
N VAL A 284 -19.31 18.98 -5.05
CA VAL A 284 -17.87 19.11 -4.85
C VAL A 284 -17.59 19.64 -3.45
N ALA A 285 -18.27 20.70 -3.00
CA ALA A 285 -18.07 21.27 -1.66
C ALA A 285 -18.35 20.24 -0.55
N ARG A 286 -19.43 19.45 -0.64
CA ARG A 286 -19.71 18.35 0.31
C ARG A 286 -18.64 17.28 0.27
N GLY A 287 -18.18 16.89 -0.92
CA GLY A 287 -17.11 15.92 -1.10
C GLY A 287 -15.80 16.38 -0.46
N LEU A 288 -15.42 17.65 -0.64
CA LEU A 288 -14.23 18.24 -0.03
C LEU A 288 -14.34 18.24 1.51
N ALA A 289 -15.49 18.62 2.05
CA ALA A 289 -15.72 18.62 3.49
C ALA A 289 -15.67 17.21 4.08
N ALA A 290 -16.36 16.21 3.48
CA ALA A 290 -16.37 14.82 3.92
C ALA A 290 -14.98 14.18 3.88
N LEU A 291 -14.18 14.52 2.87
CA LEU A 291 -12.82 14.06 2.70
C LEU A 291 -11.76 14.94 3.41
N ARG A 292 -12.20 15.99 4.12
CA ARG A 292 -11.35 16.91 4.91
C ARG A 292 -10.20 17.51 4.08
N THR A 293 -10.50 18.09 2.93
CA THR A 293 -9.52 18.76 2.06
C THR A 293 -10.16 19.95 1.38
N GLY A 294 -9.36 20.94 0.98
CA GLY A 294 -9.78 22.06 0.15
C GLY A 294 -9.45 21.89 -1.33
N ASP A 295 -8.77 20.81 -1.72
CA ASP A 295 -8.28 20.56 -3.08
C ASP A 295 -9.03 19.39 -3.73
N PRO A 296 -9.68 19.59 -4.91
CA PRO A 296 -10.39 18.52 -5.63
C PRO A 296 -9.49 17.35 -6.03
N THR A 297 -8.21 17.58 -6.36
CA THR A 297 -7.26 16.52 -6.73
C THR A 297 -6.95 15.64 -5.52
N VAL A 298 -6.71 16.27 -4.37
CA VAL A 298 -6.51 15.54 -3.11
C VAL A 298 -7.78 14.79 -2.71
N ALA A 299 -8.97 15.38 -2.94
CA ALA A 299 -10.24 14.70 -2.73
C ALA A 299 -10.39 13.46 -3.60
N ALA A 300 -10.06 13.55 -4.90
CA ALA A 300 -10.09 12.41 -5.82
C ALA A 300 -9.19 11.27 -5.32
N VAL A 301 -7.94 11.57 -4.93
CA VAL A 301 -7.00 10.57 -4.39
C VAL A 301 -7.55 9.93 -3.10
N ARG A 302 -8.11 10.72 -2.18
CA ARG A 302 -8.69 10.21 -0.94
C ARG A 302 -9.96 9.38 -1.19
N ALA A 303 -10.79 9.80 -2.14
CA ALA A 303 -11.98 9.06 -2.56
C ALA A 303 -11.61 7.70 -3.16
N LEU A 304 -10.60 7.67 -4.04
CA LEU A 304 -10.04 6.44 -4.61
C LEU A 304 -9.56 5.49 -3.52
N ARG A 305 -8.68 5.97 -2.62
CA ARG A 305 -8.09 5.15 -1.54
C ARG A 305 -9.11 4.62 -0.54
N ARG A 306 -10.20 5.36 -0.28
CA ARG A 306 -11.25 4.96 0.68
C ARG A 306 -12.40 4.22 0.01
N GLY A 307 -12.40 4.09 -1.31
CA GLY A 307 -13.53 3.53 -2.06
C GLY A 307 -14.80 4.38 -1.94
N MET A 308 -14.67 5.70 -1.68
CA MET A 308 -15.81 6.62 -1.50
C MET A 308 -16.16 7.30 -2.83
N ARG A 309 -16.48 6.48 -3.83
CA ARG A 309 -16.85 6.94 -5.17
C ARG A 309 -17.71 5.91 -5.86
N ILE A 310 -18.47 6.35 -6.83
CA ILE A 310 -19.15 5.49 -7.80
C ILE A 310 -18.46 5.73 -9.16
N PRO A 311 -17.75 4.73 -9.73
CA PRO A 311 -17.13 4.86 -11.05
C PRO A 311 -18.17 5.21 -12.12
N PRO A 312 -17.84 6.05 -13.11
CA PRO A 312 -18.81 6.49 -14.14
C PRO A 312 -19.44 5.34 -14.94
N ARG A 313 -18.70 4.25 -15.12
CA ARG A 313 -19.16 3.05 -15.84
C ARG A 313 -20.10 2.15 -15.03
N VAL A 314 -20.24 2.39 -13.75
CA VAL A 314 -21.27 1.71 -12.92
C VAL A 314 -22.62 2.36 -13.19
N PRO A 315 -23.61 1.63 -13.71
CA PRO A 315 -24.92 2.18 -14.07
C PRO A 315 -25.67 2.74 -12.85
N ARG A 316 -26.73 3.48 -13.10
CA ARG A 316 -27.72 3.78 -12.07
C ARG A 316 -28.51 2.50 -11.80
N ALA A 317 -29.01 2.32 -10.58
CA ALA A 317 -29.97 1.26 -10.35
C ALA A 317 -31.25 1.56 -11.18
N ASP A 318 -31.72 0.57 -11.92
CA ASP A 318 -32.98 0.64 -12.67
C ASP A 318 -34.15 0.37 -11.72
#